data_be3b7c795dc79dbfb218d3f207eaa4af
#
_entry.id   be3b7c795dc79dbfb218d3f207eaa4af
#
_cell.length_a   1.000
_cell.length_b   1.000
_cell.length_c   1.000
_cell.angle_alpha   90.00
_cell.angle_beta   90.00
_cell.angle_gamma   90.00
#
_symmetry.space_group_name_H-M   'P 1'
#
loop_
_entity.id
_entity.type
_entity.pdbx_description
1 polymer ?
#
loop_
_entity_poly.entity_id
_entity_poly.type
_entity_poly.pdbx_seq_one_letter_code
_entity_poly.pdbx_strand_id
1 'polypeptide(L)'
;LDQWSHLVMPWGLSITARDEIWVCGSSPQAWYRNGDDPPPKDQVFMRFSTDGRVRQVWTVPVGQDGQEKPGECNWLHAVAADSQGNLYAGDIMGKRIQKLVRQGAGAER
;
A
#
# COMPACT_ATOMS: atom_id res chain seq x y z
N LEU A 1 -16.76 18.44 -6.19
CA LEU A 1 -16.55 17.14 -5.57
C LEU A 1 -16.07 16.16 -6.65
N ASP A 2 -15.04 15.39 -6.34
CA ASP A 2 -14.44 14.44 -7.27
C ASP A 2 -14.36 13.06 -6.61
N GLN A 3 -14.40 12.00 -7.41
CA GLN A 3 -14.41 10.65 -6.90
C GLN A 3 -13.59 9.74 -7.81
N TRP A 4 -12.68 9.00 -7.21
CA TRP A 4 -11.86 8.00 -7.92
C TRP A 4 -12.27 6.62 -7.47
N SER A 5 -12.79 5.80 -8.37
CA SER A 5 -13.38 4.51 -8.04
C SER A 5 -12.77 3.38 -8.84
N HIS A 6 -13.09 2.16 -8.44
CA HIS A 6 -12.65 0.92 -9.09
C HIS A 6 -11.13 0.70 -9.09
N LEU A 7 -10.48 1.09 -7.99
CA LEU A 7 -9.03 0.99 -7.85
C LEU A 7 -8.67 -0.20 -6.94
N VAL A 8 -8.31 0.11 -5.71
CA VAL A 8 -7.98 -0.89 -4.69
C VAL A 8 -8.99 -0.77 -3.56
N MET A 9 -8.97 -1.70 -2.63
CA MET A 9 -9.62 -1.49 -1.34
C MET A 9 -8.69 -0.62 -0.49
N PRO A 10 -8.98 0.68 -0.35
CA PRO A 10 -8.07 1.59 0.34
C PRO A 10 -8.19 1.40 1.86
N TRP A 11 -7.06 1.11 2.49
CA TRP A 11 -6.97 0.97 3.94
C TRP A 11 -6.32 2.18 4.59
N GLY A 12 -5.37 2.79 3.91
CA GLY A 12 -4.67 3.95 4.41
C GLY A 12 -4.35 4.93 3.30
N LEU A 13 -4.28 6.20 3.65
CA LEU A 13 -4.01 7.28 2.71
C LEU A 13 -3.13 8.33 3.38
N SER A 14 -2.19 8.87 2.62
CA SER A 14 -1.31 9.94 3.08
C SER A 14 -1.06 10.91 1.93
N ILE A 15 -1.03 12.20 2.23
CA ILE A 15 -0.72 13.25 1.27
C ILE A 15 0.58 13.91 1.69
N THR A 16 1.56 13.97 0.78
CA THR A 16 2.85 14.59 1.04
C THR A 16 2.79 16.10 0.83
N ALA A 17 3.84 16.80 1.30
CA ALA A 17 3.98 18.22 1.07
C ALA A 17 4.15 18.58 -0.43
N ARG A 18 4.39 17.60 -1.29
CA ARG A 18 4.48 17.76 -2.75
C ARG A 18 3.20 17.40 -3.47
N ASP A 19 2.10 17.28 -2.73
CA ASP A 19 0.79 16.89 -3.28
C ASP A 19 0.81 15.50 -3.94
N GLU A 20 1.66 14.61 -3.47
CA GLU A 20 1.60 13.20 -3.84
C GLU A 20 0.64 12.48 -2.91
N ILE A 21 -0.28 11.74 -3.47
CA ILE A 21 -1.27 11.00 -2.69
C ILE A 21 -0.88 9.53 -2.70
N TRP A 22 -0.50 9.03 -1.53
CA TRP A 22 -0.15 7.63 -1.35
C TRP A 22 -1.34 6.88 -0.76
N VAL A 23 -1.66 5.75 -1.35
CA VAL A 23 -2.72 4.86 -0.88
C VAL A 23 -2.11 3.47 -0.70
N CYS A 24 -2.40 2.85 0.41
CA CYS A 24 -2.12 1.43 0.58
C CYS A 24 -3.43 0.66 0.71
N GLY A 25 -3.42 -0.58 0.28
CA GLY A 25 -4.61 -1.38 0.34
C GLY A 25 -4.37 -2.81 -0.13
N SER A 26 -5.42 -3.45 -0.53
CA SER A 26 -5.37 -4.80 -1.06
C SER A 26 -6.16 -4.89 -2.36
N SER A 27 -6.00 -6.01 -3.06
CA SER A 27 -6.90 -6.36 -4.14
C SER A 27 -8.33 -6.45 -3.61
N PRO A 28 -9.35 -6.15 -4.43
CA PRO A 28 -10.72 -6.22 -3.99
C PRO A 28 -11.11 -7.59 -3.45
N GLN A 29 -11.86 -7.58 -2.36
CA GLN A 29 -12.44 -8.79 -1.80
C GLN A 29 -13.87 -8.51 -1.33
N ALA A 30 -14.67 -9.54 -1.26
CA ALA A 30 -16.04 -9.42 -0.80
C ALA A 30 -16.12 -9.72 0.70
N TRP A 31 -16.24 -8.68 1.51
CA TRP A 31 -16.28 -8.77 2.97
C TRP A 31 -17.51 -9.45 3.56
N TYR A 32 -18.57 -9.50 2.77
CA TYR A 32 -19.88 -9.99 3.23
C TYR A 32 -20.16 -11.42 2.82
N ARG A 33 -19.22 -12.10 2.24
CA ARG A 33 -19.33 -13.53 2.02
C ARG A 33 -18.93 -14.30 3.28
N ASN A 34 -19.56 -15.41 3.50
CA ASN A 34 -19.55 -16.18 4.75
C ASN A 34 -18.22 -16.85 5.12
N GLY A 35 -17.12 -16.12 5.05
CA GLY A 35 -15.82 -16.63 5.47
C GLY A 35 -15.11 -17.53 4.48
N ASP A 36 -15.71 -17.79 3.33
CA ASP A 36 -15.13 -18.64 2.30
C ASP A 36 -14.31 -17.83 1.26
N ASP A 37 -14.26 -16.53 1.41
CA ASP A 37 -13.45 -15.69 0.52
C ASP A 37 -11.97 -15.88 0.84
N PRO A 38 -11.14 -16.14 -0.16
CA PRO A 38 -9.71 -16.19 0.08
C PRO A 38 -9.23 -14.81 0.58
N PRO A 39 -8.26 -14.79 1.50
CA PRO A 39 -7.67 -13.51 1.92
C PRO A 39 -7.10 -12.80 0.69
N PRO A 40 -7.02 -11.47 0.71
CA PRO A 40 -6.40 -10.73 -0.38
C PRO A 40 -4.96 -11.23 -0.57
N LYS A 41 -4.65 -11.61 -1.80
CA LYS A 41 -3.34 -12.19 -2.11
C LYS A 41 -2.25 -11.13 -2.18
N ASP A 42 -2.63 -9.92 -2.56
CA ASP A 42 -1.68 -8.86 -2.85
C ASP A 42 -1.93 -7.66 -1.97
N GLN A 43 -0.87 -7.17 -1.38
CA GLN A 43 -0.86 -5.89 -0.71
C GLN A 43 -0.34 -4.86 -1.71
N VAL A 44 -1.00 -3.72 -1.79
CA VAL A 44 -0.81 -2.78 -2.89
C VAL A 44 -0.47 -1.39 -2.36
N PHE A 45 0.52 -0.76 -2.96
CA PHE A 45 0.76 0.67 -2.83
C PHE A 45 0.43 1.34 -4.16
N MET A 46 -0.24 2.48 -4.09
CA MET A 46 -0.49 3.32 -5.25
C MET A 46 -0.13 4.77 -4.93
N ARG A 47 0.42 5.46 -5.90
CA ARG A 47 0.67 6.89 -5.82
C ARG A 47 -0.14 7.59 -6.91
N PHE A 48 -0.83 8.64 -6.52
CA PHE A 48 -1.65 9.45 -7.41
C PHE A 48 -1.19 10.90 -7.40
N SER A 49 -1.44 11.59 -8.49
CA SER A 49 -1.48 13.06 -8.51
C SER A 49 -2.86 13.55 -8.03
N THR A 50 -2.96 14.85 -7.73
CA THR A 50 -4.20 15.42 -7.19
C THR A 50 -5.37 15.43 -8.17
N ASP A 51 -5.11 15.18 -9.46
CA ASP A 51 -6.15 15.03 -10.47
C ASP A 51 -6.60 13.56 -10.66
N GLY A 52 -6.13 12.65 -9.80
CA GLY A 52 -6.55 11.25 -9.82
C GLY A 52 -5.77 10.36 -10.76
N ARG A 53 -4.71 10.83 -11.38
CA ARG A 53 -3.89 10.00 -12.26
C ARG A 53 -2.99 9.10 -11.43
N VAL A 54 -2.96 7.82 -11.79
CA VAL A 54 -2.05 6.85 -11.19
C VAL A 54 -0.64 7.12 -11.70
N ARG A 55 0.28 7.34 -10.77
CA ARG A 55 1.68 7.62 -11.08
C ARG A 55 2.58 6.42 -10.82
N GLN A 56 2.19 5.58 -9.87
CA GLN A 56 2.99 4.43 -9.49
C GLN A 56 2.09 3.39 -8.83
N VAL A 57 2.32 2.12 -9.14
CA VAL A 57 1.66 0.99 -8.49
C VAL A 57 2.71 -0.08 -8.26
N TRP A 58 2.73 -0.64 -7.07
CA TRP A 58 3.46 -1.88 -6.86
C TRP A 58 2.79 -2.74 -5.78
N THR A 59 3.07 -4.02 -5.82
CA THR A 59 2.57 -4.98 -4.85
C THR A 59 3.71 -5.49 -3.98
N VAL A 60 3.38 -5.89 -2.78
CA VAL A 60 4.30 -6.59 -1.90
C VAL A 60 3.74 -7.97 -1.59
N PRO A 61 4.59 -9.00 -1.51
CA PRO A 61 4.10 -10.34 -1.24
C PRO A 61 3.53 -10.47 0.17
N VAL A 62 2.58 -11.36 0.31
CA VAL A 62 2.04 -11.75 1.62
C VAL A 62 3.03 -12.72 2.27
N GLY A 63 3.35 -12.46 3.53
CA GLY A 63 4.20 -13.33 4.31
C GLY A 63 3.43 -14.37 5.10
N GLN A 64 4.14 -15.32 5.68
CA GLN A 64 3.56 -16.27 6.62
C GLN A 64 3.45 -15.60 8.00
N ASP A 65 2.28 -15.69 8.61
CA ASP A 65 2.01 -15.08 9.92
C ASP A 65 3.04 -15.54 10.96
N GLY A 66 3.68 -14.57 11.61
CA GLY A 66 4.74 -14.81 12.58
C GLY A 66 6.11 -15.13 11.97
N GLN A 67 6.22 -15.24 10.65
CA GLN A 67 7.47 -15.55 9.95
C GLN A 67 7.70 -14.64 8.75
N GLU A 68 7.11 -13.46 8.77
CA GLU A 68 7.21 -12.49 7.68
C GLU A 68 8.66 -12.04 7.49
N LYS A 69 9.10 -12.05 6.26
CA LYS A 69 10.43 -11.56 5.85
C LYS A 69 10.36 -10.06 5.56
N PRO A 70 11.50 -9.36 5.60
CA PRO A 70 11.53 -7.97 5.15
C PRO A 70 10.95 -7.83 3.74
N GLY A 71 10.05 -6.86 3.57
CA GLY A 71 9.35 -6.63 2.30
C GLY A 71 8.05 -7.39 2.14
N GLU A 72 7.74 -8.34 3.02
CA GLU A 72 6.44 -9.02 3.04
C GLU A 72 5.48 -8.30 3.98
N CYS A 73 4.21 -8.24 3.61
CA CYS A 73 3.16 -7.63 4.44
C CYS A 73 1.93 -8.54 4.46
N ASN A 74 1.33 -8.72 5.63
CA ASN A 74 0.13 -9.50 5.76
C ASN A 74 -1.15 -8.68 5.68
N TRP A 75 -1.12 -7.45 6.20
CA TRP A 75 -2.25 -6.53 6.07
C TRP A 75 -1.75 -5.08 6.12
N LEU A 76 -1.48 -4.52 4.97
CA LEU A 76 -1.13 -3.12 4.83
C LEU A 76 -2.30 -2.24 5.21
N HIS A 77 -2.16 -1.47 6.27
CA HIS A 77 -3.26 -0.64 6.78
C HIS A 77 -2.92 0.84 6.87
N ALA A 78 -1.64 1.18 6.85
CA ALA A 78 -1.21 2.57 6.91
C ALA A 78 0.00 2.78 6.02
N VAL A 79 0.09 3.98 5.47
CA VAL A 79 1.22 4.42 4.67
C VAL A 79 1.53 5.87 4.96
N ALA A 80 2.81 6.20 5.04
CA ALA A 80 3.28 7.57 5.14
C ALA A 80 4.57 7.70 4.34
N ALA A 81 4.84 8.90 3.83
CA ALA A 81 6.08 9.18 3.13
C ALA A 81 6.85 10.29 3.85
N ASP A 82 8.16 10.14 3.95
CA ASP A 82 9.00 11.22 4.47
C ASP A 82 9.43 12.18 3.36
N SER A 83 10.13 13.25 3.72
CA SER A 83 10.56 14.28 2.77
C SER A 83 11.57 13.77 1.74
N GLN A 84 12.19 12.63 1.98
CA GLN A 84 13.12 12.00 1.04
C GLN A 84 12.44 10.99 0.12
N GLY A 85 11.14 10.78 0.30
CA GLY A 85 10.37 9.84 -0.52
C GLY A 85 10.44 8.39 -0.05
N ASN A 86 10.97 8.13 1.14
CA ASN A 86 10.88 6.81 1.73
C ASN A 86 9.47 6.58 2.25
N LEU A 87 8.98 5.35 2.16
CA LEU A 87 7.66 4.98 2.66
C LEU A 87 7.77 4.21 3.96
N TYR A 88 6.80 4.45 4.81
CA TYR A 88 6.61 3.72 6.05
C TYR A 88 5.28 2.98 5.94
N ALA A 89 5.32 1.68 6.09
CA ALA A 89 4.16 0.80 5.93
C ALA A 89 3.80 0.16 7.26
N GLY A 90 2.56 0.36 7.69
CA GLY A 90 2.02 -0.30 8.87
C GLY A 90 1.33 -1.60 8.47
N ASP A 91 1.84 -2.71 8.94
CA ASP A 91 1.29 -4.04 8.73
C ASP A 91 0.66 -4.52 10.02
N ILE A 92 -0.68 -4.50 10.09
CA ILE A 92 -1.38 -4.81 11.34
C ILE A 92 -1.34 -6.31 11.68
N MET A 93 -1.37 -7.18 10.70
CA MET A 93 -1.27 -8.61 10.96
C MET A 93 0.16 -9.04 11.25
N GLY A 94 1.13 -8.43 10.57
CA GLY A 94 2.55 -8.64 10.84
C GLY A 94 3.03 -7.96 12.11
N LYS A 95 2.22 -7.07 12.71
CA LYS A 95 2.51 -6.34 13.96
C LYS A 95 3.80 -5.55 13.87
N ARG A 96 4.03 -4.88 12.74
CA ARG A 96 5.29 -4.18 12.50
C ARG A 96 5.11 -2.97 11.59
N ILE A 97 6.09 -2.10 11.64
CA ILE A 97 6.24 -1.00 10.69
C ILE A 97 7.50 -1.28 9.87
N GLN A 98 7.39 -1.17 8.57
CA GLN A 98 8.52 -1.32 7.67
C GLN A 98 8.83 0.01 7.01
N LYS A 99 10.12 0.33 6.89
CA LYS A 99 10.60 1.44 6.09
C LYS A 99 11.07 0.91 4.75
N LEU A 100 10.46 1.42 3.69
CA LEU A 100 10.84 1.10 2.31
C LEU A 100 11.68 2.27 1.80
N VAL A 101 12.96 2.04 1.63
CA VAL A 101 13.90 3.10 1.25
C VAL A 101 13.82 3.32 -0.25
N ARG A 102 13.62 4.58 -0.64
CA ARG A 102 13.62 4.98 -2.04
C ARG A 102 15.02 4.79 -2.63
N GLN A 103 15.08 4.11 -3.76
CA GLN A 103 16.33 4.00 -4.51
C GLN A 103 16.61 5.30 -5.27
N GLY A 104 17.87 5.54 -5.60
CA GLY A 104 18.23 6.69 -6.42
C GLY A 104 17.61 6.63 -7.82
N ALA A 105 17.58 7.76 -8.51
CA ALA A 105 16.92 7.90 -9.82
C ALA A 105 17.40 6.86 -10.85
N GLY A 106 18.65 6.42 -10.78
CA GLY A 106 19.18 5.38 -11.66
C GLY A 106 18.63 3.98 -11.39
N ALA A 107 18.08 3.73 -10.19
CA ALA A 107 17.51 2.45 -9.79
C ALA A 107 16.00 2.33 -10.07
N GLU A 108 15.36 3.40 -10.52
CA GLU A 108 13.93 3.45 -10.81
C GLU A 108 13.56 2.89 -12.18
N ARG A 109 14.48 2.30 -12.86
CA ARG A 109 14.29 1.80 -14.21
C ARG A 109 13.78 0.37 -14.24
#